data_244a4b35eea7c0a817adb73ec3e70882
#
_entry.id   244a4b35eea7c0a817adb73ec3e70882
#
_cell.length_a   1.000
_cell.length_b   1.000
_cell.length_c   1.000
_cell.angle_alpha   90.00
_cell.angle_beta   90.00
_cell.angle_gamma   90.00
#
_symmetry.space_group_name_H-M   'P 1'
#
loop_
_entity.id
_entity.type
_entity.pdbx_description
1 polymer ?
#
loop_
_entity_poly.entity_id
_entity_poly.type
_entity_poly.pdbx_seq_one_letter_code
_entity_poly.pdbx_strand_id
1 'polypeptide(L)'
;NKEKKKVTTKEDVSENLQANLVMIYNIGELPEVERHVTMQVFNYIFGSGGLTSKLYKRIREENSLCYNISTLYLKYDELLAIHISLDTANVKRAVSMVKKCLKEMQTGDFLDSDLEDAKKSISLALDLTSDNNSSLLNNYVFHEFDNLPLIDERKKSLAKLTKEDVVNVSKKLKLNTIYVLKGKENIE
;
A
#
# COMPACT_ATOMS: atom_id res chain seq x y z
N ASN A 1 4.72 -1.93 18.61
CA ASN A 1 3.61 -1.00 18.27
C ASN A 1 2.37 -1.33 19.11
N LYS A 2 1.95 -0.44 20.03
CA LYS A 2 0.73 -0.66 20.81
C LYS A 2 -0.48 -0.43 19.91
N GLU A 3 -1.32 -1.45 19.72
CA GLU A 3 -2.61 -1.29 19.05
C GLU A 3 -3.41 -0.18 19.72
N LYS A 4 -3.69 0.88 18.99
CA LYS A 4 -4.60 1.91 19.47
C LYS A 4 -6.03 1.38 19.39
N LYS A 5 -6.76 1.41 20.50
CA LYS A 5 -8.18 1.00 20.56
C LYS A 5 -9.10 1.93 19.76
N LYS A 6 -8.66 3.13 19.36
CA LYS A 6 -9.47 4.13 18.64
C LYS A 6 -8.63 4.79 17.55
N VAL A 7 -9.22 4.97 16.36
CA VAL A 7 -8.64 5.70 15.26
C VAL A 7 -8.36 7.15 15.67
N THR A 8 -7.13 7.60 15.45
CA THR A 8 -6.76 8.99 15.70
C THR A 8 -7.04 9.81 14.43
N THR A 9 -7.77 10.90 14.54
CA THR A 9 -7.94 11.88 13.47
C THR A 9 -7.30 13.19 13.89
N LYS A 10 -6.43 13.73 13.02
CA LYS A 10 -5.79 15.05 13.19
C LYS A 10 -5.96 15.86 11.94
N GLU A 11 -6.15 17.16 12.11
CA GLU A 11 -6.26 18.12 11.02
C GLU A 11 -5.38 19.33 11.34
N ASP A 12 -4.60 19.77 10.37
CA ASP A 12 -3.84 21.01 10.39
C ASP A 12 -4.13 21.79 9.10
N VAL A 13 -3.80 23.08 9.08
CA VAL A 13 -4.01 23.96 7.91
C VAL A 13 -2.64 24.41 7.41
N SER A 14 -2.46 24.38 6.09
CA SER A 14 -1.27 24.88 5.41
C SER A 14 -1.61 26.06 4.51
N GLU A 15 -0.58 26.76 4.06
CA GLU A 15 -0.70 27.85 3.07
C GLU A 15 -0.88 27.34 1.63
N ASN A 16 -0.75 26.03 1.40
CA ASN A 16 -0.92 25.43 0.09
C ASN A 16 -2.40 25.42 -0.34
N LEU A 17 -2.65 25.41 -1.64
CA LEU A 17 -4.00 25.33 -2.21
C LEU A 17 -4.59 23.91 -2.07
N GLN A 18 -3.72 22.88 -2.13
CA GLN A 18 -4.12 21.50 -2.08
C GLN A 18 -4.07 20.95 -0.67
N ALA A 19 -5.02 20.11 -0.31
CA ALA A 19 -4.97 19.29 0.88
C ALA A 19 -4.14 18.02 0.65
N ASN A 20 -3.51 17.53 1.73
CA ASN A 20 -2.85 16.25 1.78
C ASN A 20 -3.52 15.38 2.84
N LEU A 21 -4.01 14.24 2.41
CA LEU A 21 -4.61 13.20 3.27
C LEU A 21 -3.60 12.06 3.43
N VAL A 22 -3.32 11.70 4.66
CA VAL A 22 -2.54 10.51 4.99
C VAL A 22 -3.39 9.57 5.84
N MET A 23 -3.51 8.31 5.42
CA MET A 23 -4.15 7.26 6.18
C MET A 23 -3.12 6.18 6.51
N ILE A 24 -2.99 5.85 7.80
CA ILE A 24 -2.03 4.85 8.29
C ILE A 24 -2.79 3.65 8.83
N TYR A 25 -2.41 2.49 8.34
CA TYR A 25 -2.93 1.18 8.79
C TYR A 25 -1.81 0.42 9.49
N ASN A 26 -2.10 -0.11 10.67
CA ASN A 26 -1.28 -1.13 11.31
C ASN A 26 -1.59 -2.49 10.69
N ILE A 27 -0.55 -3.31 10.54
CA ILE A 27 -0.66 -4.65 9.96
C ILE A 27 -0.47 -5.70 11.06
N GLY A 28 0.40 -5.40 12.03
CA GLY A 28 0.88 -6.34 13.05
C GLY A 28 1.99 -7.23 12.52
N GLU A 29 2.48 -8.10 13.40
CA GLU A 29 3.55 -9.02 13.05
C GLU A 29 3.09 -10.02 11.98
N LEU A 30 3.94 -10.19 10.96
CA LEU A 30 3.71 -11.09 9.83
C LEU A 30 4.81 -12.14 9.75
N PRO A 31 4.47 -13.39 9.38
CA PRO A 31 5.45 -14.36 8.92
C PRO A 31 6.31 -13.82 7.76
N GLU A 32 7.54 -14.28 7.62
CA GLU A 32 8.52 -13.80 6.65
C GLU A 32 7.96 -13.75 5.21
N VAL A 33 7.29 -14.80 4.76
CA VAL A 33 6.69 -14.84 3.41
C VAL A 33 5.60 -13.80 3.24
N GLU A 34 4.73 -13.62 4.24
CA GLU A 34 3.69 -12.60 4.18
C GLU A 34 4.30 -11.20 4.17
N ARG A 35 5.32 -10.95 5.01
CA ARG A 35 6.01 -9.67 5.12
C ARG A 35 6.73 -9.29 3.84
N HIS A 36 7.46 -10.23 3.23
CA HIS A 36 8.36 -9.93 2.12
C HIS A 36 7.79 -10.23 0.73
N VAL A 37 6.70 -10.99 0.63
CA VAL A 37 6.10 -11.37 -0.65
C VAL A 37 4.63 -10.97 -0.71
N THR A 38 3.77 -11.52 0.16
CA THR A 38 2.32 -11.34 0.07
C THR A 38 1.90 -9.88 0.21
N MET A 39 2.49 -9.15 1.17
CA MET A 39 2.21 -7.71 1.35
C MET A 39 2.69 -6.85 0.18
N GLN A 40 3.75 -7.23 -0.52
CA GLN A 40 4.17 -6.52 -1.73
C GLN A 40 3.15 -6.70 -2.85
N VAL A 41 2.64 -7.93 -3.04
CA VAL A 41 1.59 -8.22 -4.03
C VAL A 41 0.30 -7.48 -3.67
N PHE A 42 -0.14 -7.56 -2.41
CA PHE A 42 -1.29 -6.79 -1.93
C PHE A 42 -1.10 -5.29 -2.21
N ASN A 43 0.02 -4.71 -1.81
CA ASN A 43 0.29 -3.28 -1.98
C ASN A 43 0.32 -2.88 -3.47
N TYR A 44 0.85 -3.74 -4.34
CA TYR A 44 0.85 -3.51 -5.79
C TYR A 44 -0.59 -3.42 -6.34
N ILE A 45 -1.42 -4.41 -6.07
CA ILE A 45 -2.82 -4.43 -6.52
C ILE A 45 -3.60 -3.27 -5.91
N PHE A 46 -3.39 -3.00 -4.62
CA PHE A 46 -4.15 -2.00 -3.89
C PHE A 46 -3.79 -0.57 -4.30
N GLY A 47 -2.50 -0.19 -4.34
CA GLY A 47 -2.12 1.20 -4.53
C GLY A 47 -0.79 1.50 -5.21
N SER A 48 0.24 0.64 -5.11
CA SER A 48 1.57 0.95 -5.66
C SER A 48 1.76 0.54 -7.12
N GLY A 49 0.83 -0.17 -7.72
CA GLY A 49 0.86 -0.59 -9.13
C GLY A 49 0.53 0.52 -10.13
N GLY A 50 0.56 1.77 -9.71
CA GLY A 50 0.32 2.93 -10.57
C GLY A 50 -1.11 2.97 -11.12
N LEU A 51 -1.23 3.21 -12.42
CA LEU A 51 -2.53 3.37 -13.12
C LEU A 51 -3.44 2.14 -13.01
N THR A 52 -2.88 0.96 -12.84
CA THR A 52 -3.66 -0.28 -12.76
C THR A 52 -4.15 -0.59 -11.35
N SER A 53 -3.63 0.10 -10.33
CA SER A 53 -4.00 -0.16 -8.94
C SER A 53 -5.45 0.22 -8.63
N LYS A 54 -6.03 -0.50 -7.68
CA LYS A 54 -7.44 -0.33 -7.28
C LYS A 54 -7.74 1.07 -6.78
N LEU A 55 -6.86 1.64 -5.95
CA LEU A 55 -7.05 2.99 -5.43
C LEU A 55 -7.00 4.04 -6.54
N TYR A 56 -6.05 3.91 -7.47
CA TYR A 56 -5.93 4.84 -8.58
C TYR A 56 -7.19 4.83 -9.46
N LYS A 57 -7.61 3.64 -9.91
CA LYS A 57 -8.84 3.49 -10.73
C LYS A 57 -10.06 4.08 -10.02
N ARG A 58 -10.30 3.69 -8.77
CA ARG A 58 -11.51 4.09 -8.03
C ARG A 58 -11.52 5.56 -7.61
N ILE A 59 -10.39 6.10 -7.17
CA ILE A 59 -10.36 7.45 -6.55
C ILE A 59 -10.05 8.51 -7.59
N ARG A 60 -9.12 8.24 -8.51
CA ARG A 60 -8.70 9.22 -9.51
C ARG A 60 -9.47 9.11 -10.82
N GLU A 61 -9.52 7.93 -11.45
CA GLU A 61 -10.13 7.79 -12.77
C GLU A 61 -11.66 7.84 -12.72
N GLU A 62 -12.29 6.99 -11.91
CA GLU A 62 -13.75 6.88 -11.88
C GLU A 62 -14.44 8.03 -11.14
N ASN A 63 -13.79 8.62 -10.14
CA ASN A 63 -14.42 9.62 -9.27
C ASN A 63 -13.76 10.99 -9.29
N SER A 64 -12.61 11.17 -9.92
CA SER A 64 -11.88 12.44 -10.04
C SER A 64 -11.66 13.14 -8.68
N LEU A 65 -11.42 12.38 -7.61
CA LEU A 65 -11.33 12.90 -6.24
C LEU A 65 -9.94 13.40 -5.85
N CYS A 66 -8.91 13.06 -6.61
CA CYS A 66 -7.54 13.39 -6.24
C CYS A 66 -6.66 13.72 -7.45
N TYR A 67 -5.58 14.45 -7.19
CA TYR A 67 -4.53 14.76 -8.16
C TYR A 67 -3.48 13.66 -8.19
N ASN A 68 -3.13 13.15 -7.01
CA ASN A 68 -2.18 12.06 -6.85
C ASN A 68 -2.59 11.14 -5.71
N ILE A 69 -2.23 9.85 -5.85
CA ILE A 69 -2.43 8.83 -4.84
C ILE A 69 -1.25 7.86 -4.86
N SER A 70 -0.73 7.54 -3.70
CA SER A 70 0.35 6.58 -3.54
C SER A 70 0.20 5.80 -2.25
N THR A 71 0.81 4.62 -2.21
CA THR A 71 0.90 3.79 -1.01
C THR A 71 2.35 3.45 -0.72
N LEU A 72 2.69 3.39 0.55
CA LEU A 72 4.01 3.02 1.04
C LEU A 72 3.87 1.93 2.09
N TYR A 73 4.41 0.76 1.81
CA TYR A 73 4.51 -0.33 2.77
C TYR A 73 5.83 -0.24 3.53
N LEU A 74 5.74 0.07 4.81
CA LEU A 74 6.86 0.15 5.76
C LEU A 74 6.95 -1.18 6.52
N LYS A 75 7.66 -2.13 5.93
CA LYS A 75 7.66 -3.54 6.37
C LYS A 75 8.20 -3.74 7.80
N TYR A 76 9.19 -2.96 8.21
CA TYR A 76 9.80 -3.06 9.54
C TYR A 76 9.01 -2.32 10.63
N ASP A 77 8.23 -1.31 10.23
CA ASP A 77 7.31 -0.59 11.11
C ASP A 77 5.93 -1.25 11.19
N GLU A 78 5.70 -2.28 10.36
CA GLU A 78 4.41 -2.99 10.24
C GLU A 78 3.25 -2.05 9.87
N LEU A 79 3.54 -1.09 8.98
CA LEU A 79 2.59 -0.06 8.58
C LEU A 79 2.37 -0.05 7.06
N LEU A 80 1.13 0.29 6.68
CA LEU A 80 0.81 0.75 5.34
C LEU A 80 0.33 2.20 5.43
N ALA A 81 1.04 3.10 4.76
CA ALA A 81 0.64 4.49 4.60
C ALA A 81 0.03 4.72 3.21
N ILE A 82 -1.06 5.45 3.16
CA ILE A 82 -1.72 5.91 1.94
C ILE A 82 -1.65 7.43 1.94
N HIS A 83 -1.08 8.01 0.89
CA HIS A 83 -1.00 9.46 0.70
C HIS A 83 -1.83 9.88 -0.51
N ILE A 84 -2.66 10.90 -0.34
CA ILE A 84 -3.56 11.42 -1.37
C ILE A 84 -3.48 12.94 -1.37
N SER A 85 -3.16 13.53 -2.52
CA SER A 85 -3.23 14.98 -2.75
C SER A 85 -4.55 15.30 -3.46
N LEU A 86 -5.37 16.19 -2.88
CA LEU A 86 -6.74 16.42 -3.31
C LEU A 86 -7.25 17.80 -2.86
N ASP A 87 -8.46 18.17 -3.27
CA ASP A 87 -9.14 19.33 -2.73
C ASP A 87 -9.70 19.05 -1.33
N THR A 88 -9.67 20.04 -0.45
CA THR A 88 -10.18 19.92 0.93
C THR A 88 -11.61 19.40 0.98
N ALA A 89 -12.48 19.83 0.06
CA ALA A 89 -13.88 19.40 -0.05
C ALA A 89 -14.02 17.88 -0.31
N ASN A 90 -13.03 17.25 -0.95
CA ASN A 90 -13.05 15.84 -1.33
C ASN A 90 -12.54 14.89 -0.24
N VAL A 91 -11.94 15.39 0.85
CA VAL A 91 -11.28 14.59 1.89
C VAL A 91 -12.20 13.51 2.47
N LYS A 92 -13.41 13.87 2.90
CA LYS A 92 -14.34 12.90 3.51
C LYS A 92 -14.73 11.79 2.54
N ARG A 93 -14.94 12.13 1.27
CA ARG A 93 -15.29 11.21 0.21
C ARG A 93 -14.13 10.27 -0.11
N ALA A 94 -12.90 10.80 -0.19
CA ALA A 94 -11.69 10.00 -0.41
C ALA A 94 -11.45 9.00 0.73
N VAL A 95 -11.57 9.42 2.00
CA VAL A 95 -11.47 8.52 3.17
C VAL A 95 -12.48 7.37 3.08
N SER A 96 -13.73 7.67 2.73
CA SER A 96 -14.77 6.64 2.56
C SER A 96 -14.42 5.67 1.44
N MET A 97 -13.91 6.19 0.31
CA MET A 97 -13.54 5.38 -0.85
C MET A 97 -12.34 4.46 -0.57
N VAL A 98 -11.31 4.95 0.12
CA VAL A 98 -10.17 4.10 0.56
C VAL A 98 -10.65 2.94 1.42
N LYS A 99 -11.53 3.21 2.39
CA LYS A 99 -12.10 2.16 3.25
C LYS A 99 -12.91 1.14 2.44
N LYS A 100 -13.67 1.60 1.46
CA LYS A 100 -14.44 0.73 0.55
C LYS A 100 -13.50 -0.15 -0.29
N CYS A 101 -12.48 0.43 -0.91
CA CYS A 101 -11.49 -0.32 -1.67
C CYS A 101 -10.77 -1.39 -0.82
N LEU A 102 -10.40 -1.05 0.43
CA LEU A 102 -9.81 -2.04 1.32
C LEU A 102 -10.81 -3.17 1.65
N LYS A 103 -12.08 -2.84 1.88
CA LYS A 103 -13.11 -3.86 2.11
C LYS A 103 -13.30 -4.79 0.91
N GLU A 104 -13.25 -4.26 -0.29
CA GLU A 104 -13.29 -5.04 -1.54
C GLU A 104 -12.08 -6.00 -1.61
N MET A 105 -10.85 -5.54 -1.28
CA MET A 105 -9.70 -6.44 -1.17
C MET A 105 -9.89 -7.55 -0.15
N GLN A 106 -10.48 -7.22 1.01
CA GLN A 106 -10.76 -8.19 2.09
C GLN A 106 -11.81 -9.23 1.74
N THR A 107 -12.67 -8.96 0.76
CA THR A 107 -13.69 -9.88 0.25
C THR A 107 -13.28 -10.58 -1.05
N GLY A 108 -12.08 -10.30 -1.56
CA GLY A 108 -11.57 -10.90 -2.81
C GLY A 108 -12.15 -10.26 -4.07
N ASP A 109 -12.74 -9.07 -3.96
CA ASP A 109 -13.28 -8.32 -5.11
C ASP A 109 -12.15 -7.58 -5.85
N PHE A 110 -11.30 -8.35 -6.52
CA PHE A 110 -10.31 -7.95 -7.50
C PHE A 110 -10.09 -9.08 -8.50
N LEU A 111 -9.59 -8.76 -9.69
CA LEU A 111 -9.47 -9.73 -10.79
C LEU A 111 -8.27 -10.67 -10.58
N ASP A 112 -8.36 -11.88 -11.10
CA ASP A 112 -7.22 -12.79 -11.12
C ASP A 112 -6.10 -12.27 -12.02
N SER A 113 -6.44 -11.49 -13.06
CA SER A 113 -5.45 -10.75 -13.86
C SER A 113 -4.66 -9.72 -13.04
N ASP A 114 -5.28 -9.03 -12.06
CA ASP A 114 -4.57 -8.10 -11.19
C ASP A 114 -3.49 -8.82 -10.35
N LEU A 115 -3.80 -10.05 -9.91
CA LEU A 115 -2.85 -10.90 -9.20
C LEU A 115 -1.67 -11.33 -10.10
N GLU A 116 -1.97 -11.80 -11.31
CA GLU A 116 -0.93 -12.26 -12.24
C GLU A 116 -0.05 -11.10 -12.73
N ASP A 117 -0.60 -9.92 -12.95
CA ASP A 117 0.16 -8.72 -13.32
C ASP A 117 1.06 -8.26 -12.16
N ALA A 118 0.57 -8.32 -10.92
CA ALA A 118 1.39 -8.04 -9.74
C ALA A 118 2.55 -9.03 -9.61
N LYS A 119 2.29 -10.33 -9.78
CA LYS A 119 3.33 -11.37 -9.75
C LYS A 119 4.40 -11.14 -10.81
N LYS A 120 4.00 -10.85 -12.05
CA LYS A 120 4.92 -10.56 -13.15
C LYS A 120 5.79 -9.35 -12.86
N SER A 121 5.17 -8.25 -12.41
CA SER A 121 5.88 -7.01 -12.11
C SER A 121 6.91 -7.19 -10.99
N ILE A 122 6.52 -7.87 -9.91
CA ILE A 122 7.42 -8.14 -8.77
C ILE A 122 8.52 -9.13 -9.16
N SER A 123 8.22 -10.16 -9.96
CA SER A 123 9.22 -11.09 -10.48
C SER A 123 10.26 -10.36 -11.33
N LEU A 124 9.83 -9.48 -12.23
CA LEU A 124 10.74 -8.66 -13.04
C LEU A 124 11.63 -7.75 -12.18
N ALA A 125 11.07 -7.13 -11.14
CA ALA A 125 11.85 -6.32 -10.22
C ALA A 125 12.91 -7.13 -9.47
N LEU A 126 12.61 -8.39 -9.13
CA LEU A 126 13.58 -9.32 -8.53
C LEU A 126 14.67 -9.73 -9.53
N ASP A 127 14.33 -9.94 -10.81
CA ASP A 127 15.31 -10.20 -11.87
C ASP A 127 16.28 -9.03 -12.04
N LEU A 128 15.77 -7.81 -12.16
CA LEU A 128 16.58 -6.59 -12.25
C LEU A 128 17.48 -6.39 -11.02
N THR A 129 17.01 -6.80 -9.83
CA THR A 129 17.84 -6.79 -8.62
C THR A 129 18.99 -7.80 -8.73
N SER A 130 18.75 -8.98 -9.30
CA SER A 130 19.78 -10.01 -9.52
C SER A 130 20.83 -9.59 -10.53
N ASP A 131 20.46 -8.80 -11.53
CA ASP A 131 21.35 -8.33 -12.59
C ASP A 131 22.21 -7.14 -12.15
N ASN A 132 21.91 -6.51 -11.00
CA ASN A 132 22.66 -5.37 -10.49
C ASN A 132 23.49 -5.76 -9.27
N ASN A 133 24.82 -5.73 -9.40
CA ASN A 133 25.75 -6.17 -8.36
C ASN A 133 25.54 -5.46 -7.00
N SER A 134 25.31 -4.14 -7.00
CA SER A 134 25.10 -3.38 -5.77
C SER A 134 23.76 -3.76 -5.10
N SER A 135 22.71 -3.94 -5.89
CA SER A 135 21.39 -4.37 -5.40
C SER A 135 21.45 -5.80 -4.88
N LEU A 136 22.18 -6.69 -5.57
CA LEU A 136 22.39 -8.07 -5.16
C LEU A 136 23.16 -8.14 -3.84
N LEU A 137 24.26 -7.36 -3.71
CA LEU A 137 25.01 -7.28 -2.46
C LEU A 137 24.13 -6.79 -1.30
N ASN A 138 23.33 -5.74 -1.51
CA ASN A 138 22.40 -5.27 -0.50
C ASN A 138 21.37 -6.34 -0.10
N ASN A 139 20.89 -7.16 -1.05
CA ASN A 139 19.99 -8.28 -0.73
C ASN A 139 20.66 -9.30 0.19
N TYR A 140 21.93 -9.63 -0.03
CA TYR A 140 22.67 -10.53 0.87
C TYR A 140 22.90 -9.92 2.25
N VAL A 141 23.22 -8.63 2.32
CA VAL A 141 23.33 -7.91 3.60
C VAL A 141 22.02 -7.97 4.37
N PHE A 142 20.88 -7.67 3.71
CA PHE A 142 19.57 -7.77 4.36
C PHE A 142 19.16 -9.21 4.68
N HIS A 143 19.63 -10.21 3.94
CA HIS A 143 19.45 -11.61 4.29
C HIS A 143 20.12 -11.93 5.63
N GLU A 144 21.36 -11.52 5.80
CA GLU A 144 22.15 -11.80 7.02
C GLU A 144 21.63 -11.03 8.26
N PHE A 145 21.20 -9.77 8.09
CA PHE A 145 20.83 -8.91 9.21
C PHE A 145 19.33 -8.90 9.54
N ASP A 146 18.48 -9.11 8.53
CA ASP A 146 17.02 -8.92 8.65
C ASP A 146 16.23 -10.18 8.26
N ASN A 147 16.89 -11.31 8.05
CA ASN A 147 16.28 -12.55 7.55
C ASN A 147 15.46 -12.36 6.27
N LEU A 148 15.87 -11.41 5.40
CA LEU A 148 15.22 -11.23 4.10
C LEU A 148 15.36 -12.52 3.30
N PRO A 149 14.26 -13.19 2.86
CA PRO A 149 14.38 -14.39 2.05
C PRO A 149 15.17 -14.11 0.76
N LEU A 150 16.01 -15.04 0.34
CA LEU A 150 16.81 -14.93 -0.88
C LEU A 150 15.89 -14.70 -2.09
N ILE A 151 16.44 -14.11 -3.16
CA ILE A 151 15.65 -13.76 -4.36
C ILE A 151 14.92 -14.98 -4.91
N ASP A 152 15.60 -16.12 -5.03
CA ASP A 152 15.00 -17.37 -5.53
C ASP A 152 13.90 -17.92 -4.62
N GLU A 153 14.02 -17.76 -3.31
CA GLU A 153 12.99 -18.16 -2.35
C GLU A 153 11.76 -17.25 -2.48
N ARG A 154 11.96 -15.94 -2.64
CA ARG A 154 10.87 -14.98 -2.89
C ARG A 154 10.16 -15.27 -4.21
N LYS A 155 10.89 -15.61 -5.29
CA LYS A 155 10.30 -16.02 -6.57
C LYS A 155 9.48 -17.30 -6.44
N LYS A 156 10.00 -18.32 -5.73
CA LYS A 156 9.27 -19.56 -5.47
C LYS A 156 7.99 -19.30 -4.66
N SER A 157 8.06 -18.44 -3.64
CA SER A 157 6.90 -18.06 -2.83
C SER A 157 5.89 -17.26 -3.65
N LEU A 158 6.36 -16.33 -4.49
CA LEU A 158 5.53 -15.53 -5.40
C LEU A 158 4.77 -16.42 -6.39
N ALA A 159 5.42 -17.44 -6.97
CA ALA A 159 4.78 -18.36 -7.91
C ALA A 159 3.63 -19.17 -7.27
N LYS A 160 3.77 -19.54 -5.99
CA LYS A 160 2.76 -20.30 -5.24
C LYS A 160 1.64 -19.45 -4.64
N LEU A 161 1.83 -18.12 -4.61
CA LEU A 161 0.92 -17.20 -3.95
C LEU A 161 -0.47 -17.22 -4.62
N THR A 162 -1.50 -17.32 -3.78
CA THR A 162 -2.90 -17.40 -4.19
C THR A 162 -3.64 -16.09 -3.92
N LYS A 163 -4.81 -15.96 -4.52
CA LYS A 163 -5.74 -14.86 -4.22
C LYS A 163 -6.17 -14.85 -2.75
N GLU A 164 -6.35 -16.02 -2.17
CA GLU A 164 -6.72 -16.16 -0.76
C GLU A 164 -5.64 -15.62 0.18
N ASP A 165 -4.36 -15.81 -0.14
CA ASP A 165 -3.24 -15.26 0.64
C ASP A 165 -3.29 -13.72 0.66
N VAL A 166 -3.58 -13.08 -0.48
CA VAL A 166 -3.76 -11.63 -0.58
C VAL A 166 -4.97 -11.16 0.23
N VAL A 167 -6.08 -11.88 0.17
CA VAL A 167 -7.28 -11.60 0.98
C VAL A 167 -6.94 -11.71 2.48
N ASN A 168 -6.24 -12.76 2.88
CA ASN A 168 -5.94 -12.99 4.29
C ASN A 168 -5.01 -11.92 4.87
N VAL A 169 -3.98 -11.51 4.13
CA VAL A 169 -3.11 -10.43 4.60
C VAL A 169 -3.85 -9.09 4.64
N SER A 170 -4.76 -8.82 3.70
CA SER A 170 -5.58 -7.61 3.69
C SER A 170 -6.46 -7.46 4.93
N LYS A 171 -6.96 -8.57 5.48
CA LYS A 171 -7.79 -8.60 6.71
C LYS A 171 -7.02 -8.19 7.97
N LYS A 172 -5.69 -8.27 7.94
CA LYS A 172 -4.82 -7.86 9.05
C LYS A 172 -4.67 -6.35 9.17
N LEU A 173 -4.99 -5.58 8.11
CA LEU A 173 -4.88 -4.13 8.11
C LEU A 173 -5.95 -3.49 9.00
N LYS A 174 -5.50 -2.72 10.00
CA LYS A 174 -6.36 -1.98 10.93
C LYS A 174 -6.05 -0.50 10.84
N LEU A 175 -7.04 0.32 10.50
CA LEU A 175 -6.88 1.77 10.43
C LEU A 175 -6.46 2.32 11.79
N ASN A 176 -5.34 3.02 11.82
CA ASN A 176 -4.76 3.62 13.01
C ASN A 176 -4.96 5.14 13.03
N THR A 177 -4.57 5.83 11.95
CA THR A 177 -4.54 7.30 11.92
C THR A 177 -5.07 7.82 10.60
N ILE A 178 -5.84 8.89 10.67
CA ILE A 178 -6.18 9.76 9.55
C ILE A 178 -5.59 11.12 9.86
N TYR A 179 -4.71 11.62 9.02
CA TYR A 179 -4.14 12.96 9.11
C TYR A 179 -4.51 13.75 7.86
N VAL A 180 -4.99 14.97 8.06
CA VAL A 180 -5.36 15.88 6.98
C VAL A 180 -4.62 17.20 7.17
N LEU A 181 -3.76 17.53 6.22
CA LEU A 181 -3.22 18.86 6.08
C LEU A 181 -4.10 19.60 5.07
N LYS A 182 -5.01 20.44 5.56
CA LYS A 182 -5.95 21.19 4.71
C LYS A 182 -5.19 22.28 3.95
N GLY A 183 -5.56 22.49 2.69
CA GLY A 183 -5.16 23.67 1.95
C GLY A 183 -5.93 24.91 2.39
N LYS A 184 -5.38 26.09 2.10
CA LYS A 184 -6.11 27.35 2.24
C LYS A 184 -7.37 27.29 1.39
N GLU A 185 -8.52 27.56 1.98
CA GLU A 185 -9.72 27.84 1.19
C GLU A 185 -9.49 29.18 0.48
N ASN A 186 -9.68 29.23 -0.85
CA ASN A 186 -9.77 30.50 -1.55
C ASN A 186 -11.02 31.22 -0.99
N ILE A 187 -10.79 32.24 -0.18
CA ILE A 187 -11.84 33.18 0.16
C ILE A 187 -12.03 34.03 -1.11
N GLU A 188 -13.02 33.67 -1.92
CA GLU A 188 -13.56 34.54 -2.97
C GLU A 188 -14.35 35.70 -2.34
#